data_4b31a88f0a6baa3665e8fc74aec170eb
#
_entry.id   4b31a88f0a6baa3665e8fc74aec170eb
#
_cell.length_a   1.000
_cell.length_b   1.000
_cell.length_c   1.000
_cell.angle_alpha   90.00
_cell.angle_beta   90.00
_cell.angle_gamma   90.00
#
_symmetry.space_group_name_H-M   'P 1'
#
loop_
_entity.id
_entity.type
_entity.pdbx_description
1 polymer ?
#
loop_
_entity_poly.entity_id
_entity_poly.type
_entity_poly.pdbx_seq_one_letter_code
_entity_poly.pdbx_strand_id
1 'polypeptide(L)'
;MGSSKGPRGLKIEGSDGWIFINIHGGWLEAWPESLLREQISPGEIHMGRSPSHQQNFIDGVRTRQQPFASVEVGHRTATICHLVNIAMLTGRKLKWDPEKEVIIGDDEANRMLSRPMRSPWKLA
;
A
#
# COMPACT_ATOMS: atom_id res chain seq x y z
N MET A 1 3.58 -22.74 23.69
CA MET A 1 3.83 -21.48 22.95
C MET A 1 2.52 -21.05 22.32
N GLY A 2 1.81 -20.13 22.96
CA GLY A 2 0.53 -19.61 22.47
C GLY A 2 0.78 -18.65 21.32
N SER A 3 0.30 -18.98 20.12
CA SER A 3 0.23 -18.05 18.99
C SER A 3 -0.71 -16.91 19.37
N SER A 4 -0.15 -15.72 19.66
CA SER A 4 -0.93 -14.50 19.79
C SER A 4 -1.48 -14.13 18.40
N LYS A 5 -2.65 -14.67 18.07
CA LYS A 5 -3.41 -14.24 16.89
C LYS A 5 -4.06 -12.90 17.20
N GLY A 6 -3.26 -11.83 17.26
CA GLY A 6 -3.81 -10.49 17.19
C GLY A 6 -4.47 -10.25 15.83
N PRO A 7 -5.45 -9.34 15.74
CA PRO A 7 -6.09 -9.01 14.47
C PRO A 7 -5.02 -8.47 13.50
N ARG A 8 -4.84 -9.18 12.38
CA ARG A 8 -3.94 -8.75 11.31
C ARG A 8 -4.72 -7.84 10.38
N GLY A 9 -4.26 -6.61 10.21
CA GLY A 9 -4.97 -5.66 9.37
C GLY A 9 -4.28 -4.31 9.29
N LEU A 10 -4.95 -3.39 8.66
CA LEU A 10 -4.55 -2.00 8.53
C LEU A 10 -5.53 -1.13 9.33
N LYS A 11 -5.00 -0.31 10.24
CA LYS A 11 -5.74 0.74 10.91
C LYS A 11 -5.40 2.08 10.29
N ILE A 12 -6.43 2.81 9.85
CA ILE A 12 -6.32 4.16 9.29
C ILE A 12 -6.93 5.10 10.33
N GLU A 13 -6.16 6.07 10.81
CA GLU A 13 -6.59 7.07 11.78
C GLU A 13 -6.71 8.43 11.12
N GLY A 14 -7.84 9.08 11.29
CA GLY A 14 -8.15 10.42 10.82
C GLY A 14 -8.60 11.35 11.95
N SER A 15 -8.97 12.60 11.63
CA SER A 15 -9.48 13.58 12.59
C SER A 15 -10.80 13.16 13.24
N ASP A 16 -11.65 12.46 12.49
CA ASP A 16 -13.01 12.13 12.89
C ASP A 16 -13.15 10.72 13.48
N GLY A 17 -12.05 9.97 13.49
CA GLY A 17 -12.03 8.63 14.05
C GLY A 17 -11.04 7.71 13.36
N TRP A 18 -11.29 6.40 13.41
CA TRP A 18 -10.45 5.42 12.77
C TRP A 18 -11.26 4.31 12.11
N ILE A 19 -10.68 3.68 11.09
CA ILE A 19 -11.21 2.49 10.42
C ILE A 19 -10.13 1.40 10.47
N PHE A 20 -10.52 0.18 10.82
CA PHE A 20 -9.67 -1.00 10.76
C PHE A 20 -10.18 -1.96 9.71
N ILE A 21 -9.27 -2.43 8.84
CA ILE A 21 -9.54 -3.36 7.75
C ILE A 21 -8.75 -4.63 8.01
N ASN A 22 -9.44 -5.77 8.14
CA ASN A 22 -8.77 -7.06 8.26
C ASN A 22 -8.05 -7.41 6.96
N ILE A 23 -6.84 -7.97 7.07
CA ILE A 23 -5.98 -8.33 5.91
C ILE A 23 -6.64 -9.27 4.91
N HIS A 24 -7.60 -10.08 5.35
CA HIS A 24 -8.34 -11.01 4.49
C HIS A 24 -9.66 -10.43 3.94
N GLY A 25 -9.94 -9.13 4.21
CA GLY A 25 -11.10 -8.42 3.69
C GLY A 25 -12.46 -8.90 4.22
N GLY A 26 -12.48 -9.75 5.24
CA GLY A 26 -13.72 -10.33 5.77
C GLY A 26 -14.38 -9.51 6.89
N TRP A 27 -13.74 -8.43 7.33
CA TRP A 27 -14.20 -7.70 8.51
C TRP A 27 -13.65 -6.27 8.50
N LEU A 28 -14.54 -5.32 8.79
CA LEU A 28 -14.31 -3.90 8.86
C LEU A 28 -14.84 -3.37 10.19
N GLU A 29 -14.03 -2.62 10.93
CA GLU A 29 -14.41 -1.91 12.15
C GLU A 29 -14.11 -0.44 12.03
N ALA A 30 -14.90 0.40 12.70
CA ALA A 30 -14.62 1.83 12.80
C ALA A 30 -15.06 2.40 14.15
N TRP A 31 -14.45 3.50 14.52
CA TRP A 31 -14.92 4.31 15.63
C TRP A 31 -14.83 5.80 15.26
N PRO A 32 -15.93 6.55 15.39
CA PRO A 32 -17.28 6.06 15.73
C PRO A 32 -17.84 5.14 14.63
N GLU A 33 -18.73 4.23 15.01
CA GLU A 33 -19.35 3.25 14.09
C GLU A 33 -20.13 3.93 12.93
N SER A 34 -20.53 5.19 13.12
CA SER A 34 -21.16 6.00 12.07
C SER A 34 -20.34 6.10 10.79
N LEU A 35 -19.00 6.02 10.88
CA LEU A 35 -18.11 6.05 9.70
C LEU A 35 -18.39 4.89 8.72
N LEU A 36 -18.90 3.75 9.21
CA LEU A 36 -19.25 2.62 8.34
C LEU A 36 -20.58 2.83 7.59
N ARG A 37 -21.34 3.85 7.97
CA ARG A 37 -22.65 4.18 7.38
C ARG A 37 -22.57 5.37 6.43
N GLU A 38 -21.40 6.00 6.34
CA GLU A 38 -21.17 7.11 5.43
C GLU A 38 -21.42 6.67 3.98
N GLN A 39 -22.17 7.50 3.26
CA GLN A 39 -22.42 7.29 1.84
C GLN A 39 -21.55 8.25 1.02
N ILE A 40 -20.75 7.67 0.16
CA ILE A 40 -19.92 8.45 -0.77
C ILE A 40 -20.84 9.12 -1.79
N SER A 41 -20.82 10.45 -1.82
CA SER A 41 -21.66 11.25 -2.73
C SER A 41 -21.23 11.11 -4.18
N PRO A 42 -22.11 11.29 -5.17
CA PRO A 42 -21.77 11.10 -6.59
C PRO A 42 -20.59 11.94 -7.10
N GLY A 43 -20.28 13.06 -6.44
CA GLY A 43 -19.13 13.94 -6.77
C GLY A 43 -17.82 13.56 -6.10
N GLU A 44 -17.81 12.55 -5.23
CA GLU A 44 -16.62 12.09 -4.52
C GLU A 44 -15.92 10.97 -5.29
N ILE A 45 -14.73 10.58 -4.80
CA ILE A 45 -13.93 9.53 -5.44
C ILE A 45 -14.56 8.16 -5.17
N HIS A 46 -15.04 7.52 -6.23
CA HIS A 46 -15.56 6.15 -6.18
C HIS A 46 -14.51 5.16 -6.66
N MET A 47 -14.23 4.17 -5.82
CA MET A 47 -13.40 3.04 -6.25
C MET A 47 -14.20 2.15 -7.21
N GLY A 48 -13.61 1.83 -8.34
CA GLY A 48 -14.21 0.89 -9.28
C GLY A 48 -14.33 -0.53 -8.69
N ARG A 49 -15.19 -1.34 -9.26
CA ARG A 49 -15.42 -2.72 -8.86
C ARG A 49 -14.72 -3.68 -9.80
N SER A 50 -13.88 -4.55 -9.26
CA SER A 50 -13.27 -5.65 -10.02
C SER A 50 -13.63 -6.99 -9.35
N PRO A 51 -14.61 -7.73 -9.87
CA PRO A 51 -15.04 -9.01 -9.28
C PRO A 51 -14.00 -10.13 -9.48
N SER A 52 -13.11 -9.98 -10.45
CA SER A 52 -12.01 -10.92 -10.70
C SER A 52 -10.75 -10.15 -11.11
N HIS A 53 -9.73 -10.23 -10.29
CA HIS A 53 -8.44 -9.60 -10.55
C HIS A 53 -7.75 -10.17 -11.80
N GLN A 54 -7.81 -11.49 -11.98
CA GLN A 54 -7.24 -12.18 -13.14
C GLN A 54 -7.94 -11.77 -14.44
N GLN A 55 -9.27 -11.75 -14.42
CA GLN A 55 -10.06 -11.33 -15.58
C GLN A 55 -9.79 -9.87 -15.94
N ASN A 56 -9.69 -8.99 -14.94
CA ASN A 56 -9.39 -7.58 -15.16
C ASN A 56 -8.00 -7.39 -15.83
N PHE A 57 -7.02 -8.19 -15.47
CA PHE A 57 -5.72 -8.20 -16.14
C PHE A 57 -5.84 -8.66 -17.60
N ILE A 58 -6.55 -9.77 -17.85
CA ILE A 58 -6.75 -10.30 -19.21
C ILE A 58 -7.49 -9.28 -20.09
N ASP A 59 -8.51 -8.63 -19.55
CA ASP A 59 -9.26 -7.60 -20.25
C ASP A 59 -8.38 -6.39 -20.56
N GLY A 60 -7.53 -5.97 -19.63
CA GLY A 60 -6.52 -4.93 -19.85
C GLY A 60 -5.57 -5.26 -21.00
N VAL A 61 -5.11 -6.51 -21.10
CA VAL A 61 -4.27 -6.97 -22.23
C VAL A 61 -5.03 -6.90 -23.56
N ARG A 62 -6.29 -7.31 -23.60
CA ARG A 62 -7.13 -7.35 -24.80
C ARG A 62 -7.56 -5.95 -25.28
N THR A 63 -7.98 -5.12 -24.33
CA THR A 63 -8.57 -3.80 -24.63
C THR A 63 -7.55 -2.67 -24.63
N ARG A 64 -6.33 -2.93 -24.14
CA ARG A 64 -5.30 -1.92 -23.86
C ARG A 64 -5.73 -0.86 -22.84
N GLN A 65 -6.77 -1.17 -22.06
CA GLN A 65 -7.18 -0.34 -20.93
C GLN A 65 -6.34 -0.68 -19.69
N GLN A 66 -6.11 0.33 -18.87
CA GLN A 66 -5.36 0.15 -17.63
C GLN A 66 -6.18 -0.70 -16.63
N PRO A 67 -5.62 -1.79 -16.08
CA PRO A 67 -6.31 -2.55 -15.05
C PRO A 67 -6.36 -1.79 -13.73
N PHE A 68 -7.27 -2.17 -12.82
CA PHE A 68 -7.38 -1.56 -11.48
C PHE A 68 -6.07 -1.64 -10.70
N ALA A 69 -5.40 -2.78 -10.71
CA ALA A 69 -4.07 -2.94 -10.15
C ALA A 69 -3.02 -2.64 -11.23
N SER A 70 -2.86 -1.38 -11.56
CA SER A 70 -1.84 -0.93 -12.50
C SER A 70 -0.42 -1.11 -11.94
N VAL A 71 0.58 -1.04 -12.81
CA VAL A 71 2.00 -1.08 -12.40
C VAL A 71 2.31 0.03 -11.38
N GLU A 72 1.77 1.24 -11.60
CA GLU A 72 1.96 2.36 -10.68
C GLU A 72 1.35 2.08 -9.29
N VAL A 73 0.14 1.56 -9.24
CA VAL A 73 -0.50 1.15 -7.97
C VAL A 73 0.32 0.08 -7.26
N GLY A 74 0.81 -0.92 -8.02
CA GLY A 74 1.67 -1.97 -7.50
C GLY A 74 2.99 -1.42 -6.95
N HIS A 75 3.63 -0.52 -7.69
CA HIS A 75 4.88 0.13 -7.29
C HIS A 75 4.70 0.94 -5.99
N ARG A 76 3.69 1.82 -5.92
CA ARG A 76 3.42 2.62 -4.71
C ARG A 76 3.09 1.77 -3.49
N THR A 77 2.33 0.71 -3.67
CA THR A 77 2.01 -0.23 -2.59
C THR A 77 3.25 -0.96 -2.09
N ALA A 78 4.09 -1.45 -3.00
CA ALA A 78 5.35 -2.11 -2.64
C ALA A 78 6.32 -1.15 -1.94
N THR A 79 6.40 0.11 -2.39
CA THR A 79 7.22 1.16 -1.77
C THR A 79 6.87 1.34 -0.29
N ILE A 80 5.59 1.41 0.06
CA ILE A 80 5.16 1.52 1.47
C ILE A 80 5.71 0.33 2.29
N CYS A 81 5.57 -0.89 1.77
CA CYS A 81 6.05 -2.09 2.46
C CYS A 81 7.59 -2.07 2.66
N HIS A 82 8.33 -1.62 1.66
CA HIS A 82 9.79 -1.50 1.75
C HIS A 82 10.22 -0.41 2.72
N LEU A 83 9.57 0.76 2.72
CA LEU A 83 9.86 1.85 3.65
C LEU A 83 9.58 1.44 5.10
N VAL A 84 8.50 0.71 5.37
CA VAL A 84 8.23 0.16 6.71
C VAL A 84 9.36 -0.77 7.14
N ASN A 85 9.82 -1.65 6.24
CA ASN A 85 10.92 -2.57 6.52
C ASN A 85 12.22 -1.82 6.84
N ILE A 86 12.56 -0.79 6.06
CA ILE A 86 13.73 0.06 6.30
C ILE A 86 13.62 0.80 7.64
N ALA A 87 12.44 1.37 7.94
CA ALA A 87 12.21 2.05 9.21
C ALA A 87 12.39 1.11 10.42
N MET A 88 11.91 -0.14 10.31
CA MET A 88 12.11 -1.16 11.34
C MET A 88 13.58 -1.52 11.52
N LEU A 89 14.33 -1.70 10.44
CA LEU A 89 15.73 -2.07 10.46
C LEU A 89 16.63 -0.93 10.99
N THR A 90 16.31 0.32 10.64
CA THR A 90 17.05 1.51 11.08
C THR A 90 16.61 2.02 12.45
N GLY A 91 15.45 1.57 12.96
CA GLY A 91 14.91 1.97 14.26
C GLY A 91 14.50 3.44 14.36
N ARG A 92 14.25 4.10 13.23
CA ARG A 92 13.94 5.54 13.20
C ARG A 92 12.87 5.90 12.19
N LYS A 93 12.25 7.07 12.39
CA LYS A 93 11.25 7.64 11.50
C LYS A 93 11.91 8.10 10.20
N LEU A 94 11.38 7.67 9.06
CA LEU A 94 11.83 8.07 7.74
C LEU A 94 10.98 9.23 7.20
N LYS A 95 11.61 10.14 6.45
CA LYS A 95 10.94 11.20 5.71
C LYS A 95 11.10 10.91 4.21
N TRP A 96 10.03 10.43 3.59
CA TRP A 96 10.02 10.01 2.20
C TRP A 96 9.60 11.15 1.26
N ASP A 97 10.31 11.31 0.15
CA ASP A 97 9.93 12.15 -0.98
C ASP A 97 9.39 11.22 -2.09
N PRO A 98 8.06 11.22 -2.35
CA PRO A 98 7.46 10.29 -3.30
C PRO A 98 7.71 10.65 -4.77
N GLU A 99 8.13 11.90 -5.07
CA GLU A 99 8.44 12.33 -6.44
C GLU A 99 9.85 11.93 -6.84
N LYS A 100 10.80 12.15 -5.92
CA LYS A 100 12.21 11.81 -6.13
C LYS A 100 12.55 10.37 -5.77
N GLU A 101 11.65 9.70 -5.08
CA GLU A 101 11.83 8.34 -4.54
C GLU A 101 13.09 8.21 -3.68
N VAL A 102 13.28 9.16 -2.76
CA VAL A 102 14.41 9.21 -1.83
C VAL A 102 13.95 9.44 -0.40
N ILE A 103 14.76 8.96 0.56
CA ILE A 103 14.59 9.25 1.97
C ILE A 103 15.38 10.52 2.29
N ILE A 104 14.68 11.59 2.67
CA ILE A 104 15.27 12.92 2.86
C ILE A 104 16.19 12.90 4.07
N GLY A 105 17.47 13.28 3.84
CA GLY A 105 18.46 13.47 4.90
C GLY A 105 18.95 12.20 5.58
N ASP A 106 18.81 11.03 4.92
CA ASP A 106 19.23 9.73 5.47
C ASP A 106 19.92 8.86 4.42
N ASP A 107 21.23 9.05 4.26
CA ASP A 107 22.03 8.32 3.27
C ASP A 107 22.14 6.81 3.57
N GLU A 108 22.10 6.42 4.85
CA GLU A 108 22.13 5.02 5.24
C GLU A 108 20.83 4.32 4.80
N ALA A 109 19.68 4.93 5.09
CA ALA A 109 18.39 4.40 4.68
C ALA A 109 18.23 4.40 3.15
N ASN A 110 18.75 5.43 2.45
CA ASN A 110 18.76 5.50 0.99
C ASN A 110 19.54 4.34 0.35
N ARG A 111 20.66 3.92 0.92
CA ARG A 111 21.39 2.74 0.44
C ARG A 111 20.61 1.44 0.54
N MET A 112 19.58 1.40 1.39
CA MET A 112 18.71 0.21 1.55
C MET A 112 17.57 0.15 0.52
N LEU A 113 17.35 1.21 -0.27
CA LEU A 113 16.33 1.24 -1.33
C LEU A 113 16.69 0.34 -2.52
N SER A 114 17.96 -0.02 -2.68
CA SER A 114 18.41 -0.89 -3.75
C SER A 114 19.37 -1.96 -3.24
N ARG A 115 19.52 -3.02 -4.01
CA ARG A 115 20.52 -4.06 -3.76
C ARG A 115 21.53 -4.10 -4.88
N PRO A 116 22.81 -4.41 -4.59
CA PRO A 116 23.80 -4.63 -5.64
C PRO A 116 23.33 -5.72 -6.59
N MET A 117 23.38 -5.44 -7.88
CA MET A 117 23.03 -6.40 -8.91
C MET A 117 24.20 -7.35 -9.14
N ARG A 118 23.88 -8.62 -9.43
CA ARG A 118 24.89 -9.60 -9.80
C ARG A 118 25.39 -9.31 -11.23
N SER A 119 26.73 -9.20 -11.38
CA SER A 119 27.34 -9.08 -12.72
C SER A 119 26.90 -10.24 -13.64
N PRO A 120 26.62 -9.99 -14.93
CA PRO A 120 26.75 -8.71 -15.66
C PRO A 120 25.47 -7.84 -15.65
N TRP A 121 24.47 -8.21 -14.90
CA TRP A 121 23.13 -7.58 -14.91
C TRP A 121 23.18 -6.20 -14.27
N LYS A 122 22.54 -5.23 -14.93
CA LYS A 122 22.34 -3.86 -14.44
C LYS A 122 20.91 -3.42 -14.79
N LEU A 123 20.28 -2.66 -13.93
CA LEU A 123 19.11 -1.87 -14.30
C LEU A 123 19.59 -0.65 -15.09
N ALA A 124 18.88 -0.36 -16.18
CA ALA A 124 19.16 0.80 -17.03
C ALA A 124 18.80 2.08 -16.28
#